data_df1ea4aab61a8dc49c8d166ef506ee71
#
_entry.id   df1ea4aab61a8dc49c8d166ef506ee71
#
_cell.length_a   1.000
_cell.length_b   1.000
_cell.length_c   1.000
_cell.angle_alpha   90.00
_cell.angle_beta   90.00
_cell.angle_gamma   90.00
#
_symmetry.space_group_name_H-M   'P 1'
#
loop_
_entity.id
_entity.type
_entity.pdbx_description
1 polymer ?
#
loop_
_entity_poly.entity_id
_entity_poly.type
_entity_poly.pdbx_seq_one_letter_code
_entity_poly.pdbx_strand_id
1 'polypeptide(L)'
;MRKFLLSALLGSVILLSTSCTTFYLGRYVCWNAPTNRDYERFPVRSIANGPTAFQFDEDPEAMRGFLENLEPIRYTSGQQPRRARLETLLNISGTTAFIIIHDDVILFERYFQGYDRDSLNTSASVSKSIVSALVGIAIADGLIHSIDDPIGRYLPELNGKGLEAITIGQLLTMSSGLKHTWGIAPWHDLVRSYYKPDIRRAALRVRAVEEPDLHYNYNNYHAQLLGIILERVTGGTVSEYLERKIWIPLGMEYPAGWCLDSRRQGFEQMMSGLNVRAIDYAKFGRLYLNGGTWEGREIVPAEWIKRTTEPVAFLEKIPDYYAKEQEEVSAAFFAGDGYYSHHWWGYQTGPGTYDFFALGILGQFIYVSPENRVIVVRMAEDWGAVDWWPAVFRDLAAVLGE
;
A
#
# COMPACT_ATOMS: atom_id res chain seq x y z
N MET A 1 29.11 -46.97 -10.10
CA MET A 1 27.71 -46.57 -10.28
C MET A 1 27.25 -45.44 -9.36
N ARG A 2 27.54 -45.40 -8.03
CA ARG A 2 27.11 -44.30 -7.16
C ARG A 2 27.68 -42.90 -7.52
N LYS A 3 28.90 -42.79 -8.00
CA LYS A 3 29.51 -41.49 -8.38
C LYS A 3 28.91 -40.89 -9.66
N PHE A 4 28.43 -41.72 -10.59
CA PHE A 4 27.76 -41.25 -11.81
C PHE A 4 26.35 -40.72 -11.54
N LEU A 5 25.62 -41.30 -10.56
CA LEU A 5 24.30 -40.83 -10.17
C LEU A 5 24.36 -39.47 -9.44
N LEU A 6 25.38 -39.23 -8.58
CA LEU A 6 25.57 -37.94 -7.92
C LEU A 6 25.93 -36.84 -8.94
N SER A 7 26.77 -37.12 -9.92
CA SER A 7 27.14 -36.14 -10.96
C SER A 7 25.96 -35.80 -11.87
N ALA A 8 25.10 -36.76 -12.19
CA ALA A 8 23.88 -36.53 -12.96
C ALA A 8 22.83 -35.73 -12.16
N LEU A 9 22.69 -35.96 -10.86
CA LEU A 9 21.83 -35.18 -9.98
C LEU A 9 22.35 -33.74 -9.80
N LEU A 10 23.66 -33.54 -9.60
CA LEU A 10 24.26 -32.20 -9.57
C LEU A 10 24.11 -31.46 -10.90
N GLY A 11 24.34 -32.14 -12.04
CA GLY A 11 24.16 -31.56 -13.36
C GLY A 11 22.70 -31.18 -13.64
N SER A 12 21.74 -31.97 -13.20
CA SER A 12 20.31 -31.68 -13.32
C SER A 12 19.87 -30.51 -12.43
N VAL A 13 20.45 -30.39 -11.23
CA VAL A 13 20.20 -29.26 -10.32
C VAL A 13 20.79 -27.96 -10.89
N ILE A 14 21.96 -28.01 -11.52
CA ILE A 14 22.59 -26.83 -12.15
C ILE A 14 21.85 -26.41 -13.42
N LEU A 15 21.32 -27.33 -14.22
CA LEU A 15 20.49 -27.02 -15.39
C LEU A 15 19.09 -26.50 -15.00
N LEU A 16 18.54 -26.94 -13.88
CA LEU A 16 17.31 -26.38 -13.31
C LEU A 16 17.51 -24.98 -12.71
N SER A 17 18.73 -24.60 -12.32
CA SER A 17 19.03 -23.30 -11.69
C SER A 17 18.94 -22.10 -12.65
N THR A 18 18.78 -22.32 -13.94
CA THR A 18 18.65 -21.25 -14.97
C THR A 18 17.20 -20.95 -15.38
N SER A 19 16.21 -21.71 -14.89
CA SER A 19 14.82 -21.48 -15.25
C SER A 19 14.17 -20.42 -14.34
N CYS A 20 13.32 -19.56 -14.90
CA CYS A 20 12.50 -18.60 -14.11
C CYS A 20 11.72 -19.27 -12.97
N THR A 21 11.34 -20.53 -13.14
CA THR A 21 10.61 -21.31 -12.13
C THR A 21 11.52 -21.67 -10.95
N THR A 22 12.75 -22.07 -11.18
CA THR A 22 13.70 -22.40 -10.10
C THR A 22 14.09 -21.17 -9.32
N PHE A 23 14.32 -20.05 -9.99
CA PHE A 23 14.62 -18.77 -9.35
C PHE A 23 13.43 -18.28 -8.48
N TYR A 24 12.20 -18.41 -8.97
CA TYR A 24 10.98 -18.13 -8.24
C TYR A 24 10.84 -18.99 -6.98
N LEU A 25 11.00 -20.32 -7.12
CA LEU A 25 10.93 -21.23 -5.97
C LEU A 25 12.06 -20.98 -4.98
N GLY A 26 13.26 -20.63 -5.47
CA GLY A 26 14.37 -20.23 -4.62
C GLY A 26 14.04 -19.03 -3.74
N ARG A 27 13.45 -17.96 -4.31
CA ARG A 27 12.97 -16.79 -3.54
C ARG A 27 11.92 -17.21 -2.51
N TYR A 28 10.92 -17.97 -2.92
CA TYR A 28 9.85 -18.44 -2.02
C TYR A 28 10.40 -19.21 -0.82
N VAL A 29 11.34 -20.13 -1.04
CA VAL A 29 11.91 -20.95 0.05
C VAL A 29 12.88 -20.16 0.92
N CYS A 30 13.77 -19.35 0.31
CA CYS A 30 14.83 -18.65 1.04
C CYS A 30 14.32 -17.39 1.76
N TRP A 31 13.33 -16.69 1.18
CA TRP A 31 12.82 -15.44 1.75
C TRP A 31 11.60 -15.64 2.63
N ASN A 32 10.93 -16.78 2.52
CA ASN A 32 9.78 -17.23 3.31
C ASN A 32 8.60 -16.26 3.26
N ALA A 33 8.62 -15.15 4.04
CA ALA A 33 7.55 -14.15 4.11
C ALA A 33 8.06 -12.75 3.75
N PRO A 34 7.18 -11.85 3.30
CA PRO A 34 7.48 -10.43 3.17
C PRO A 34 7.92 -9.83 4.51
N THR A 35 8.80 -8.83 4.45
CA THR A 35 9.26 -8.08 5.62
C THR A 35 9.22 -6.59 5.34
N ASN A 36 9.31 -5.77 6.37
CA ASN A 36 9.48 -4.32 6.23
C ASN A 36 10.88 -3.92 5.71
N ARG A 37 11.77 -4.90 5.47
CA ARG A 37 13.13 -4.73 4.94
C ARG A 37 13.32 -5.42 3.58
N ASP A 38 12.29 -5.58 2.78
CA ASP A 38 12.37 -6.23 1.48
C ASP A 38 13.28 -5.51 0.48
N TYR A 39 13.58 -4.23 0.70
CA TYR A 39 14.61 -3.48 -0.04
C TYR A 39 16.02 -4.09 0.05
N GLU A 40 16.28 -4.96 1.03
CA GLU A 40 17.55 -5.70 1.14
C GLU A 40 17.57 -6.96 0.26
N ARG A 41 16.39 -7.43 -0.15
CA ARG A 41 16.21 -8.70 -0.89
C ARG A 41 15.99 -8.48 -2.38
N PHE A 42 15.21 -7.45 -2.73
CA PHE A 42 14.90 -7.12 -4.11
C PHE A 42 15.86 -6.06 -4.66
N PRO A 43 16.14 -6.05 -5.97
CA PRO A 43 16.73 -4.87 -6.59
C PRO A 43 15.81 -3.66 -6.38
N VAL A 44 16.39 -2.49 -6.19
CA VAL A 44 15.63 -1.25 -5.93
C VAL A 44 15.97 -0.22 -6.99
N ARG A 45 14.95 0.49 -7.49
CA ARG A 45 15.10 1.70 -8.29
C ARG A 45 14.98 2.90 -7.36
N SER A 46 15.98 3.76 -7.37
CA SER A 46 15.99 4.98 -6.57
C SER A 46 14.98 6.01 -7.08
N ILE A 47 14.42 6.77 -6.16
CA ILE A 47 13.56 7.93 -6.37
C ILE A 47 14.23 9.07 -5.62
N ALA A 48 14.71 10.08 -6.35
CA ALA A 48 15.40 11.20 -5.74
C ALA A 48 14.42 12.15 -5.04
N ASN A 49 14.85 12.75 -3.95
CA ASN A 49 14.19 13.90 -3.34
C ASN A 49 14.70 15.22 -3.96
N GLY A 50 13.94 16.29 -3.77
CA GLY A 50 14.28 17.61 -4.24
C GLY A 50 15.38 18.28 -3.39
N PRO A 51 15.90 19.43 -3.84
CA PRO A 51 16.93 20.18 -3.11
C PRO A 51 16.39 20.88 -1.86
N THR A 52 15.08 21.05 -1.74
CA THR A 52 14.41 21.71 -0.63
C THR A 52 13.39 20.74 -0.02
N ALA A 53 13.59 20.43 1.26
CA ALA A 53 12.66 19.60 2.02
C ALA A 53 11.61 20.49 2.70
N PHE A 54 10.34 20.04 2.66
CA PHE A 54 9.31 20.57 3.54
C PHE A 54 9.53 19.99 4.96
N GLN A 55 9.33 20.82 5.97
CA GLN A 55 9.40 20.40 7.37
C GLN A 55 8.04 20.70 8.03
N PHE A 56 7.53 19.75 8.78
CA PHE A 56 6.41 20.01 9.69
C PHE A 56 6.87 20.89 10.84
N ASP A 57 5.95 21.65 11.40
CA ASP A 57 6.24 22.48 12.56
C ASP A 57 6.48 21.62 13.81
N GLU A 58 7.37 22.07 14.67
CA GLU A 58 7.62 21.47 15.98
C GLU A 58 7.18 22.46 17.08
N ASP A 59 6.28 22.01 17.95
CA ASP A 59 5.84 22.74 19.14
C ASP A 59 6.05 21.86 20.39
N PRO A 60 7.16 22.08 21.13
CA PRO A 60 7.45 21.29 22.33
C PRO A 60 6.41 21.41 23.45
N GLU A 61 5.64 22.52 23.52
CA GLU A 61 4.60 22.71 24.51
C GLU A 61 3.35 21.91 24.12
N ALA A 62 2.93 21.99 22.86
CA ALA A 62 1.84 21.18 22.31
C ALA A 62 2.15 19.67 22.44
N MET A 63 3.37 19.25 22.10
CA MET A 63 3.82 17.85 22.25
C MET A 63 3.73 17.41 23.72
N ARG A 64 4.24 18.22 24.65
CA ARG A 64 4.20 17.90 26.07
C ARG A 64 2.75 17.83 26.57
N GLY A 65 1.93 18.83 26.25
CA GLY A 65 0.53 18.87 26.61
C GLY A 65 -0.25 17.66 26.12
N PHE A 66 -0.02 17.25 24.86
CA PHE A 66 -0.60 16.03 24.32
C PHE A 66 -0.22 14.80 25.13
N LEU A 67 1.07 14.59 25.40
CA LEU A 67 1.55 13.40 26.12
C LEU A 67 1.10 13.34 27.58
N GLU A 68 1.04 14.48 28.27
CA GLU A 68 0.61 14.58 29.66
C GLU A 68 -0.89 14.29 29.83
N ASN A 69 -1.71 14.70 28.85
CA ASN A 69 -3.15 14.54 28.89
C ASN A 69 -3.65 13.26 28.20
N LEU A 70 -2.77 12.54 27.49
CA LEU A 70 -3.15 11.32 26.78
C LEU A 70 -3.47 10.18 27.76
N GLU A 71 -4.75 9.84 27.85
CA GLU A 71 -5.22 8.68 28.59
C GLU A 71 -4.65 7.37 28.02
N PRO A 72 -4.55 6.30 28.83
CA PRO A 72 -4.14 5.00 28.30
C PRO A 72 -5.02 4.56 27.15
N ILE A 73 -4.38 4.24 26.02
CA ILE A 73 -5.02 3.81 24.79
C ILE A 73 -5.85 2.56 25.03
N ARG A 74 -7.10 2.59 24.60
CA ARG A 74 -8.00 1.44 24.57
C ARG A 74 -7.78 0.68 23.26
N TYR A 75 -7.69 -0.63 23.33
CA TYR A 75 -7.56 -1.50 22.17
C TYR A 75 -8.12 -2.88 22.45
N THR A 76 -8.35 -3.68 21.42
CA THR A 76 -8.67 -5.10 21.56
C THR A 76 -7.47 -5.97 21.18
N SER A 77 -7.32 -7.07 21.88
CA SER A 77 -6.30 -8.08 21.63
C SER A 77 -6.91 -9.46 21.84
N GLY A 78 -7.01 -10.26 20.77
CA GLY A 78 -7.75 -11.53 20.79
C GLY A 78 -9.21 -11.32 21.20
N GLN A 79 -9.85 -10.26 20.69
CA GLN A 79 -11.22 -9.82 21.00
C GLN A 79 -11.45 -9.42 22.48
N GLN A 80 -10.40 -9.26 23.25
CA GLN A 80 -10.48 -8.82 24.65
C GLN A 80 -10.08 -7.34 24.77
N PRO A 81 -10.86 -6.51 25.51
CA PRO A 81 -10.52 -5.11 25.73
C PRO A 81 -9.26 -5.00 26.60
N ARG A 82 -8.37 -4.10 26.20
CA ARG A 82 -7.09 -3.82 26.86
C ARG A 82 -6.88 -2.31 26.98
N ARG A 83 -5.93 -1.94 27.82
CA ARG A 83 -5.42 -0.56 27.92
C ARG A 83 -3.91 -0.58 28.12
N ALA A 84 -3.22 0.35 27.49
CA ALA A 84 -1.80 0.57 27.67
C ALA A 84 -1.43 2.03 27.42
N ARG A 85 -0.32 2.50 27.97
CA ARG A 85 0.28 3.76 27.53
C ARG A 85 0.71 3.61 26.07
N LEU A 86 0.59 4.68 25.26
CA LEU A 86 0.87 4.66 23.83
C LEU A 86 2.25 4.07 23.54
N GLU A 87 3.32 4.59 24.15
CA GLU A 87 4.68 4.08 23.90
C GLU A 87 4.85 2.59 24.26
N THR A 88 4.23 2.14 25.33
CA THR A 88 4.26 0.72 25.71
C THR A 88 3.59 -0.13 24.65
N LEU A 89 2.40 0.30 24.20
CA LEU A 89 1.65 -0.41 23.14
C LEU A 89 2.46 -0.51 21.86
N LEU A 90 3.03 0.61 21.42
CA LEU A 90 3.83 0.67 20.20
C LEU A 90 5.05 -0.24 20.26
N ASN A 91 5.77 -0.22 21.39
CA ASN A 91 6.97 -1.05 21.58
C ASN A 91 6.67 -2.55 21.55
N ILE A 92 5.60 -3.00 22.22
CA ILE A 92 5.23 -4.45 22.26
C ILE A 92 4.55 -4.92 20.98
N SER A 93 4.20 -4.02 20.07
CA SER A 93 3.50 -4.33 18.82
C SER A 93 4.42 -4.26 17.59
N GLY A 94 5.73 -4.44 17.74
CA GLY A 94 6.67 -4.45 16.62
C GLY A 94 6.68 -3.16 15.79
N THR A 95 6.22 -2.04 16.36
CA THR A 95 6.26 -0.75 15.68
C THR A 95 7.70 -0.29 15.51
N THR A 96 8.06 0.19 14.33
CA THR A 96 9.39 0.74 14.03
C THR A 96 9.40 2.26 14.00
N ALA A 97 8.30 2.87 13.55
CA ALA A 97 8.08 4.31 13.58
C ALA A 97 6.61 4.63 13.84
N PHE A 98 6.35 5.66 14.62
CA PHE A 98 5.02 6.18 14.86
C PHE A 98 5.03 7.69 14.92
N ILE A 99 4.20 8.33 14.08
CA ILE A 99 4.14 9.78 13.94
C ILE A 99 2.69 10.21 14.04
N ILE A 100 2.41 11.24 14.83
CA ILE A 100 1.11 11.93 14.88
C ILE A 100 1.36 13.40 14.52
N ILE A 101 0.62 13.88 13.52
CA ILE A 101 0.62 15.27 13.08
C ILE A 101 -0.80 15.81 13.23
N HIS A 102 -0.91 16.98 13.81
CA HIS A 102 -2.16 17.73 13.96
C HIS A 102 -1.92 19.17 13.47
N ASP A 103 -2.71 19.63 12.50
CA ASP A 103 -2.57 20.97 11.91
C ASP A 103 -1.13 21.34 11.52
N ASP A 104 -0.45 20.44 10.82
CA ASP A 104 0.96 20.56 10.40
C ASP A 104 2.00 20.56 11.54
N VAL A 105 1.59 20.37 12.81
CA VAL A 105 2.48 20.29 13.98
C VAL A 105 2.72 18.83 14.36
N ILE A 106 3.98 18.45 14.56
CA ILE A 106 4.35 17.13 15.08
C ILE A 106 4.02 17.07 16.57
N LEU A 107 2.98 16.28 16.93
CA LEU A 107 2.64 16.04 18.34
C LEU A 107 3.34 14.81 18.93
N PHE A 108 3.66 13.85 18.08
CA PHE A 108 4.37 12.64 18.48
C PHE A 108 5.22 12.12 17.33
N GLU A 109 6.50 11.91 17.58
CA GLU A 109 7.40 11.23 16.67
C GLU A 109 8.34 10.35 17.48
N ARG A 110 8.24 9.02 17.32
CA ARG A 110 9.08 8.05 18.01
C ARG A 110 9.41 6.86 17.12
N TYR A 111 10.60 6.35 17.35
CA TYR A 111 11.17 5.20 16.66
C TYR A 111 11.49 4.12 17.67
N PHE A 112 11.29 2.86 17.28
CA PHE A 112 11.40 1.69 18.14
C PHE A 112 12.22 0.60 17.43
N GLN A 113 12.54 -0.47 18.12
CA GLN A 113 13.23 -1.65 17.57
C GLN A 113 14.60 -1.33 16.94
N GLY A 114 15.27 -0.25 17.41
CA GLY A 114 16.56 0.21 16.85
C GLY A 114 16.43 1.02 15.55
N TYR A 115 15.21 1.38 15.14
CA TYR A 115 14.99 2.30 14.02
C TYR A 115 15.11 3.77 14.47
N ASP A 116 15.35 4.63 13.51
CA ASP A 116 15.43 6.09 13.65
C ASP A 116 14.72 6.80 12.50
N ARG A 117 14.81 8.14 12.44
CA ARG A 117 14.17 8.98 11.43
C ARG A 117 14.66 8.65 10.00
N ASP A 118 15.92 8.23 9.86
CA ASP A 118 16.54 7.88 8.57
C ASP A 118 16.31 6.42 8.16
N SER A 119 15.64 5.64 8.98
CA SER A 119 15.43 4.22 8.73
C SER A 119 14.38 3.95 7.66
N LEU A 120 14.75 3.16 6.65
CA LEU A 120 13.85 2.72 5.59
C LEU A 120 12.88 1.64 6.08
N ASN A 121 11.66 1.69 5.59
CA ASN A 121 10.68 0.63 5.72
C ASN A 121 10.04 0.33 4.36
N THR A 122 9.85 -0.95 4.04
CA THR A 122 9.04 -1.36 2.89
C THR A 122 7.57 -1.21 3.24
N SER A 123 6.85 -0.46 2.45
CA SER A 123 5.49 0.01 2.73
C SER A 123 4.40 -1.03 2.57
N ALA A 124 4.74 -2.19 2.04
CA ALA A 124 3.75 -3.18 1.65
C ALA A 124 2.60 -2.53 0.82
N SER A 125 1.34 -2.88 1.07
CA SER A 125 0.21 -2.45 0.25
C SER A 125 -0.13 -0.95 0.31
N VAL A 126 0.50 -0.16 1.18
CA VAL A 126 0.42 1.31 1.13
C VAL A 126 0.86 1.84 -0.25
N SER A 127 1.77 1.13 -0.95
CA SER A 127 2.15 1.43 -2.33
C SER A 127 0.97 1.57 -3.29
N LYS A 128 -0.13 0.84 -3.06
CA LYS A 128 -1.33 0.89 -3.93
C LYS A 128 -2.00 2.27 -3.90
N SER A 129 -2.02 2.94 -2.74
CA SER A 129 -2.58 4.29 -2.63
C SER A 129 -1.73 5.31 -3.37
N ILE A 130 -0.40 5.13 -3.40
CA ILE A 130 0.50 5.92 -4.25
C ILE A 130 0.22 5.68 -5.74
N VAL A 131 0.05 4.42 -6.16
CA VAL A 131 -0.32 4.09 -7.56
C VAL A 131 -1.65 4.75 -7.94
N SER A 132 -2.64 4.75 -7.04
CA SER A 132 -3.92 5.44 -7.24
C SER A 132 -3.73 6.94 -7.48
N ALA A 133 -2.93 7.62 -6.67
CA ALA A 133 -2.61 9.05 -6.86
C ALA A 133 -1.98 9.30 -8.24
N LEU A 134 -1.03 8.45 -8.65
CA LEU A 134 -0.37 8.57 -9.96
C LEU A 134 -1.35 8.36 -11.12
N VAL A 135 -2.34 7.48 -10.99
CA VAL A 135 -3.41 7.33 -11.98
C VAL A 135 -4.25 8.61 -12.07
N GLY A 136 -4.63 9.20 -10.94
CA GLY A 136 -5.36 10.48 -10.92
C GLY A 136 -4.59 11.61 -11.58
N ILE A 137 -3.29 11.70 -11.32
CA ILE A 137 -2.40 12.68 -11.97
C ILE A 137 -2.30 12.39 -13.47
N ALA A 138 -2.18 11.12 -13.88
CA ALA A 138 -2.09 10.76 -15.30
C ALA A 138 -3.38 11.09 -16.08
N ILE A 139 -4.54 11.03 -15.42
CA ILE A 139 -5.82 11.50 -15.99
C ILE A 139 -5.78 13.03 -16.14
N ALA A 140 -5.35 13.76 -15.12
CA ALA A 140 -5.24 15.23 -15.19
C ALA A 140 -4.22 15.71 -16.22
N ASP A 141 -3.12 14.99 -16.40
CA ASP A 141 -2.12 15.24 -17.45
C ASP A 141 -2.64 14.89 -18.87
N GLY A 142 -3.83 14.29 -19.01
CA GLY A 142 -4.39 13.83 -20.29
C GLY A 142 -3.70 12.59 -20.86
N LEU A 143 -2.87 11.90 -20.09
CA LEU A 143 -2.19 10.66 -20.49
C LEU A 143 -3.13 9.46 -20.46
N ILE A 144 -4.06 9.45 -19.51
CA ILE A 144 -5.21 8.56 -19.42
C ILE A 144 -6.44 9.41 -19.66
N HIS A 145 -7.33 8.97 -20.54
CA HIS A 145 -8.48 9.81 -20.92
C HIS A 145 -9.55 9.82 -19.82
N SER A 146 -9.87 8.65 -19.22
CA SER A 146 -10.91 8.52 -18.20
C SER A 146 -10.64 7.31 -17.30
N ILE A 147 -11.19 7.36 -16.08
CA ILE A 147 -11.25 6.21 -15.17
C ILE A 147 -12.12 5.08 -15.77
N ASP A 148 -13.05 5.43 -16.65
CA ASP A 148 -13.94 4.49 -17.34
C ASP A 148 -13.32 3.90 -18.60
N ASP A 149 -12.10 4.30 -18.94
CA ASP A 149 -11.42 3.72 -20.11
C ASP A 149 -11.20 2.21 -19.91
N PRO A 150 -11.50 1.41 -20.95
CA PRO A 150 -11.22 0.00 -20.93
C PRO A 150 -9.71 -0.25 -20.97
N ILE A 151 -9.22 -1.17 -20.13
CA ILE A 151 -7.79 -1.46 -20.03
C ILE A 151 -7.19 -2.01 -21.33
N GLY A 152 -8.00 -2.63 -22.18
CA GLY A 152 -7.58 -3.09 -23.51
C GLY A 152 -7.04 -1.99 -24.41
N ARG A 153 -7.44 -0.73 -24.19
CA ARG A 153 -6.88 0.45 -24.87
C ARG A 153 -5.39 0.63 -24.59
N TYR A 154 -4.96 0.33 -23.38
CA TYR A 154 -3.59 0.50 -22.90
C TYR A 154 -2.79 -0.80 -22.88
N LEU A 155 -3.49 -1.93 -22.80
CA LEU A 155 -2.93 -3.28 -22.68
C LEU A 155 -3.45 -4.19 -23.80
N PRO A 156 -3.02 -3.96 -25.05
CA PRO A 156 -3.53 -4.72 -26.23
C PRO A 156 -3.29 -6.24 -26.13
N GLU A 157 -2.37 -6.71 -25.29
CA GLU A 157 -2.14 -8.12 -25.02
C GLU A 157 -3.34 -8.80 -24.34
N LEU A 158 -4.26 -8.04 -23.78
CA LEU A 158 -5.50 -8.53 -23.17
C LEU A 158 -6.64 -8.65 -24.16
N ASN A 159 -6.53 -8.04 -25.34
CA ASN A 159 -7.57 -8.06 -26.37
C ASN A 159 -7.84 -9.50 -26.86
N GLY A 160 -9.11 -9.83 -27.07
CA GLY A 160 -9.54 -11.17 -27.44
C GLY A 160 -9.51 -12.21 -26.30
N LYS A 161 -9.27 -11.77 -25.05
CA LYS A 161 -9.30 -12.64 -23.86
C LYS A 161 -10.52 -12.43 -22.98
N GLY A 162 -11.44 -11.54 -23.37
CA GLY A 162 -12.57 -11.14 -22.58
C GLY A 162 -12.24 -10.24 -21.37
N LEU A 163 -11.03 -9.62 -21.39
CA LEU A 163 -10.55 -8.74 -20.31
C LEU A 163 -10.44 -7.28 -20.77
N GLU A 164 -10.50 -7.07 -22.07
CA GLU A 164 -10.29 -5.77 -22.70
C GLU A 164 -11.29 -4.70 -22.28
N ALA A 165 -12.51 -5.10 -21.89
CA ALA A 165 -13.58 -4.20 -21.47
C ALA A 165 -13.52 -3.80 -19.99
N ILE A 166 -12.70 -4.48 -19.17
CA ILE A 166 -12.47 -4.10 -17.77
C ILE A 166 -11.94 -2.67 -17.73
N THR A 167 -12.48 -1.83 -16.84
CA THR A 167 -12.08 -0.43 -16.76
C THR A 167 -10.96 -0.19 -15.75
N ILE A 168 -10.28 0.95 -15.86
CA ILE A 168 -9.31 1.42 -14.86
C ILE A 168 -9.98 1.55 -13.49
N GLY A 169 -11.21 2.06 -13.44
CA GLY A 169 -12.00 2.18 -12.22
C GLY A 169 -12.22 0.83 -11.52
N GLN A 170 -12.57 -0.20 -12.28
CA GLN A 170 -12.77 -1.55 -11.75
C GLN A 170 -11.48 -2.20 -11.20
N LEU A 171 -10.30 -1.84 -11.74
CA LEU A 171 -9.04 -2.23 -11.12
C LEU A 171 -8.82 -1.50 -9.79
N LEU A 172 -9.10 -0.19 -9.73
CA LEU A 172 -8.92 0.65 -8.55
C LEU A 172 -9.89 0.28 -7.42
N THR A 173 -11.12 -0.08 -7.74
CA THR A 173 -12.15 -0.47 -6.75
C THR A 173 -12.09 -1.95 -6.37
N MET A 174 -11.16 -2.71 -6.93
CA MET A 174 -11.01 -4.16 -6.68
C MET A 174 -12.24 -4.99 -7.11
N SER A 175 -12.97 -4.54 -8.15
CA SER A 175 -14.22 -5.14 -8.63
C SER A 175 -14.14 -5.69 -10.06
N SER A 176 -12.94 -5.93 -10.58
CA SER A 176 -12.73 -6.29 -11.98
C SER A 176 -13.18 -7.72 -12.39
N GLY A 177 -13.55 -8.58 -11.45
CA GLY A 177 -13.82 -10.00 -11.71
C GLY A 177 -12.59 -10.84 -12.05
N LEU A 178 -11.37 -10.29 -11.95
CA LEU A 178 -10.13 -11.01 -12.21
C LEU A 178 -9.81 -11.99 -11.07
N LYS A 179 -9.43 -13.21 -11.46
CA LYS A 179 -9.02 -14.25 -10.51
C LYS A 179 -7.80 -13.82 -9.71
N HIS A 180 -7.88 -14.01 -8.38
CA HIS A 180 -6.75 -13.97 -7.47
C HIS A 180 -6.93 -15.04 -6.41
N THR A 181 -5.96 -15.95 -6.29
CA THR A 181 -5.99 -17.01 -5.28
C THR A 181 -5.14 -16.60 -4.08
N TRP A 182 -5.77 -16.64 -2.91
CA TRP A 182 -5.13 -16.41 -1.63
C TRP A 182 -4.50 -17.70 -1.09
N GLY A 183 -3.51 -17.54 -0.22
CA GLY A 183 -2.82 -18.64 0.42
C GLY A 183 -1.30 -18.54 0.25
N ILE A 184 -0.58 -19.30 1.09
CA ILE A 184 0.88 -19.24 1.22
C ILE A 184 1.61 -20.21 0.29
N ALA A 185 0.92 -21.11 -0.41
CA ALA A 185 1.58 -22.07 -1.29
C ALA A 185 2.10 -21.40 -2.60
N PRO A 186 3.18 -21.91 -3.22
CA PRO A 186 3.83 -21.26 -4.35
C PRO A 186 2.97 -21.16 -5.62
N TRP A 187 1.87 -21.89 -5.71
CA TRP A 187 0.93 -21.79 -6.84
C TRP A 187 -0.16 -20.74 -6.65
N HIS A 188 -0.33 -20.16 -5.42
CA HIS A 188 -1.28 -19.10 -5.19
C HIS A 188 -0.84 -17.77 -5.81
N ASP A 189 -1.80 -16.97 -6.26
CA ASP A 189 -1.51 -15.71 -6.91
C ASP A 189 -0.93 -14.68 -5.96
N LEU A 190 -1.27 -14.73 -4.68
CA LEU A 190 -0.63 -13.93 -3.63
C LEU A 190 0.90 -14.10 -3.67
N VAL A 191 1.39 -15.35 -3.65
CA VAL A 191 2.81 -15.67 -3.65
C VAL A 191 3.45 -15.38 -5.02
N ARG A 192 2.74 -15.69 -6.10
CA ARG A 192 3.22 -15.47 -7.48
C ARG A 192 3.35 -13.99 -7.82
N SER A 193 2.41 -13.16 -7.40
CA SER A 193 2.46 -11.71 -7.61
C SER A 193 3.62 -11.05 -6.88
N TYR A 194 4.16 -11.68 -5.85
CA TYR A 194 5.23 -11.16 -5.02
C TYR A 194 6.62 -11.65 -5.41
N TYR A 195 6.81 -12.96 -5.62
CA TYR A 195 8.13 -13.56 -5.81
C TYR A 195 8.54 -13.81 -7.26
N LYS A 196 7.62 -13.70 -8.24
CA LYS A 196 7.98 -13.94 -9.64
C LYS A 196 8.99 -12.90 -10.14
N PRO A 197 10.03 -13.35 -10.88
CA PRO A 197 11.04 -12.44 -11.44
C PRO A 197 10.56 -11.69 -12.70
N ASP A 198 9.34 -11.94 -13.15
CA ASP A 198 8.66 -11.29 -14.28
C ASP A 198 7.18 -11.11 -13.92
N ILE A 199 6.94 -10.07 -13.10
CA ILE A 199 5.59 -9.76 -12.60
C ILE A 199 4.71 -9.20 -13.72
N ARG A 200 5.28 -8.40 -14.64
CA ARG A 200 4.55 -7.86 -15.81
C ARG A 200 3.92 -8.99 -16.62
N ARG A 201 4.70 -10.00 -16.95
CA ARG A 201 4.18 -11.19 -17.66
C ARG A 201 3.15 -11.97 -16.84
N ALA A 202 3.27 -12.00 -15.51
CA ALA A 202 2.30 -12.66 -14.65
C ALA A 202 0.97 -11.89 -14.65
N ALA A 203 1.00 -10.56 -14.52
CA ALA A 203 -0.16 -9.69 -14.56
C ALA A 203 -0.91 -9.73 -15.91
N LEU A 204 -0.18 -9.77 -17.03
CA LEU A 204 -0.79 -9.89 -18.38
C LEU A 204 -1.34 -11.31 -18.71
N ARG A 205 -1.25 -12.26 -17.77
CA ARG A 205 -1.78 -13.63 -17.89
C ARG A 205 -2.93 -13.93 -16.94
N VAL A 206 -3.45 -12.92 -16.29
CA VAL A 206 -4.66 -13.06 -15.46
C VAL A 206 -5.86 -13.52 -16.27
N ARG A 207 -6.90 -14.00 -15.59
CA ARG A 207 -8.14 -14.46 -16.19
C ARG A 207 -9.31 -13.91 -15.41
N ALA A 208 -10.42 -13.58 -16.07
CA ALA A 208 -11.67 -13.33 -15.40
C ALA A 208 -12.27 -14.64 -14.90
N VAL A 209 -12.98 -14.57 -13.81
CA VAL A 209 -13.78 -15.67 -13.23
C VAL A 209 -15.25 -15.27 -13.01
N GLU A 210 -15.54 -13.98 -13.11
CA GLU A 210 -16.87 -13.40 -13.03
C GLU A 210 -16.92 -12.08 -13.80
N GLU A 211 -18.11 -11.55 -13.99
CA GLU A 211 -18.29 -10.22 -14.58
C GLU A 211 -17.79 -9.14 -13.61
N PRO A 212 -17.28 -8.01 -14.10
CA PRO A 212 -16.93 -6.87 -13.27
C PRO A 212 -18.13 -6.35 -12.44
N ASP A 213 -17.82 -5.69 -11.33
CA ASP A 213 -18.77 -5.04 -10.42
C ASP A 213 -19.77 -5.97 -9.71
N LEU A 214 -19.52 -7.28 -9.73
CA LEU A 214 -20.33 -8.21 -8.94
C LEU A 214 -19.82 -8.35 -7.51
N HIS A 215 -18.51 -8.43 -7.31
CA HIS A 215 -17.92 -8.65 -6.00
C HIS A 215 -16.63 -7.85 -5.81
N TYR A 216 -16.37 -7.47 -4.58
CA TYR A 216 -15.06 -6.99 -4.15
C TYR A 216 -14.08 -8.17 -4.01
N ASN A 217 -12.91 -8.03 -4.62
CA ASN A 217 -11.84 -9.01 -4.51
C ASN A 217 -10.49 -8.30 -4.45
N TYR A 218 -9.90 -8.21 -3.24
CA TYR A 218 -8.60 -7.59 -3.08
C TYR A 218 -7.53 -8.36 -3.86
N ASN A 219 -7.04 -7.75 -4.93
CA ASN A 219 -6.23 -8.41 -5.95
C ASN A 219 -4.95 -7.63 -6.26
N ASN A 220 -3.81 -8.25 -6.00
CA ASN A 220 -2.50 -7.63 -6.23
C ASN A 220 -2.20 -7.33 -7.70
N TYR A 221 -2.78 -8.09 -8.64
CA TYR A 221 -2.58 -7.85 -10.07
C TYR A 221 -3.19 -6.54 -10.55
N HIS A 222 -4.20 -6.00 -9.83
CA HIS A 222 -4.78 -4.71 -10.20
C HIS A 222 -3.75 -3.59 -10.18
N ALA A 223 -3.01 -3.42 -9.08
CA ALA A 223 -1.95 -2.42 -9.00
C ALA A 223 -0.84 -2.68 -10.03
N GLN A 224 -0.51 -3.95 -10.31
CA GLN A 224 0.49 -4.30 -11.33
C GLN A 224 0.02 -3.90 -12.73
N LEU A 225 -1.25 -4.15 -13.08
CA LEU A 225 -1.81 -3.73 -14.38
C LEU A 225 -1.84 -2.20 -14.51
N LEU A 226 -2.23 -1.48 -13.45
CA LEU A 226 -2.17 -0.03 -13.42
C LEU A 226 -0.73 0.50 -13.59
N GLY A 227 0.25 -0.16 -12.97
CA GLY A 227 1.66 0.18 -13.17
C GLY A 227 2.13 0.00 -14.62
N ILE A 228 1.72 -1.07 -15.28
CA ILE A 228 2.03 -1.28 -16.70
C ILE A 228 1.38 -0.19 -17.57
N ILE A 229 0.14 0.20 -17.26
CA ILE A 229 -0.54 1.31 -17.93
C ILE A 229 0.25 2.61 -17.73
N LEU A 230 0.62 2.94 -16.48
CA LEU A 230 1.39 4.13 -16.17
C LEU A 230 2.74 4.18 -16.93
N GLU A 231 3.52 3.08 -16.94
CA GLU A 231 4.75 3.03 -17.74
C GLU A 231 4.51 3.36 -19.22
N ARG A 232 3.44 2.83 -19.80
CA ARG A 232 3.14 3.01 -21.23
C ARG A 232 2.72 4.43 -21.57
N VAL A 233 1.84 5.00 -20.75
CA VAL A 233 1.31 6.34 -21.04
C VAL A 233 2.31 7.44 -20.70
N THR A 234 3.22 7.22 -19.75
CA THR A 234 4.27 8.18 -19.39
C THR A 234 5.53 8.04 -20.24
N GLY A 235 5.73 6.89 -20.89
CA GLY A 235 6.94 6.57 -21.66
C GLY A 235 8.20 6.38 -20.82
N GLY A 236 8.05 6.26 -19.48
CA GLY A 236 9.14 6.09 -18.51
C GLY A 236 8.77 5.11 -17.41
N THR A 237 9.60 5.00 -16.38
CA THR A 237 9.31 4.16 -15.23
C THR A 237 8.32 4.83 -14.27
N VAL A 238 7.59 4.02 -13.50
CA VAL A 238 6.64 4.59 -12.50
C VAL A 238 7.40 5.33 -11.40
N SER A 239 8.60 4.88 -11.05
CA SER A 239 9.49 5.59 -10.12
C SER A 239 9.85 7.00 -10.59
N GLU A 240 10.21 7.19 -11.87
CA GLU A 240 10.49 8.52 -12.44
C GLU A 240 9.24 9.41 -12.48
N TYR A 241 8.07 8.80 -12.70
CA TYR A 241 6.81 9.55 -12.68
C TYR A 241 6.45 9.99 -11.25
N LEU A 242 6.61 9.09 -10.26
CA LEU A 242 6.45 9.41 -8.83
C LEU A 242 7.42 10.51 -8.38
N GLU A 243 8.70 10.40 -8.75
CA GLU A 243 9.73 11.39 -8.44
C GLU A 243 9.31 12.79 -8.91
N ARG A 244 8.96 12.89 -10.19
CA ARG A 244 8.62 14.17 -10.82
C ARG A 244 7.30 14.76 -10.34
N LYS A 245 6.29 13.92 -10.11
CA LYS A 245 4.92 14.38 -9.84
C LYS A 245 4.58 14.53 -8.36
N ILE A 246 5.23 13.77 -7.49
CA ILE A 246 4.91 13.74 -6.06
C ILE A 246 6.16 13.98 -5.21
N TRP A 247 7.22 13.18 -5.38
CA TRP A 247 8.33 13.14 -4.43
C TRP A 247 9.07 14.47 -4.31
N ILE A 248 9.49 15.03 -5.45
CA ILE A 248 10.15 16.34 -5.51
C ILE A 248 9.17 17.48 -5.16
N PRO A 249 7.95 17.55 -5.75
CA PRO A 249 7.02 18.64 -5.47
C PRO A 249 6.57 18.75 -4.01
N LEU A 250 6.48 17.64 -3.28
CA LEU A 250 6.12 17.64 -1.85
C LEU A 250 7.30 17.96 -0.95
N GLY A 251 8.50 18.16 -1.48
CA GLY A 251 9.69 18.40 -0.67
C GLY A 251 9.96 17.24 0.30
N MET A 252 9.97 16.01 -0.21
CA MET A 252 10.32 14.85 0.63
C MET A 252 11.72 15.03 1.23
N GLU A 253 11.91 14.66 2.50
CA GLU A 253 13.17 14.84 3.19
C GLU A 253 14.24 13.89 2.67
N TYR A 254 13.80 12.69 2.29
CA TYR A 254 14.72 11.60 1.93
C TYR A 254 14.42 11.03 0.55
N PRO A 255 15.45 10.48 -0.12
CA PRO A 255 15.20 9.66 -1.28
C PRO A 255 14.41 8.41 -0.90
N ALA A 256 13.55 7.95 -1.81
CA ALA A 256 12.85 6.69 -1.70
C ALA A 256 13.44 5.64 -2.66
N GLY A 257 12.82 4.46 -2.67
CA GLY A 257 13.15 3.45 -3.65
C GLY A 257 11.97 2.51 -3.89
N TRP A 258 11.89 1.96 -5.08
CA TRP A 258 10.87 0.97 -5.41
C TRP A 258 11.52 -0.38 -5.71
N CYS A 259 11.12 -1.44 -5.00
CA CYS A 259 11.56 -2.80 -5.25
C CYS A 259 11.16 -3.24 -6.66
N LEU A 260 12.09 -3.86 -7.37
CA LEU A 260 11.88 -4.41 -8.72
C LEU A 260 11.65 -5.92 -8.65
N ASP A 261 10.88 -6.44 -9.58
CA ASP A 261 10.67 -7.88 -9.73
C ASP A 261 11.99 -8.63 -10.00
N SER A 262 12.86 -8.05 -10.81
CA SER A 262 14.22 -8.53 -11.05
C SER A 262 15.07 -7.43 -11.70
N ARG A 263 16.41 -7.55 -11.62
CA ARG A 263 17.33 -6.67 -12.36
C ARG A 263 17.12 -6.73 -13.87
N ARG A 264 16.71 -7.91 -14.38
CA ARG A 264 16.51 -8.14 -15.81
C ARG A 264 15.25 -7.48 -16.35
N GLN A 265 14.11 -7.61 -15.64
CA GLN A 265 12.82 -7.10 -16.09
C GLN A 265 12.60 -5.65 -15.65
N GLY A 266 13.12 -5.28 -14.50
CA GLY A 266 13.15 -3.92 -14.02
C GLY A 266 11.76 -3.31 -13.77
N PHE A 267 10.74 -4.14 -13.51
CA PHE A 267 9.39 -3.67 -13.23
C PHE A 267 9.18 -3.48 -11.73
N GLU A 268 8.67 -2.33 -11.34
CA GLU A 268 8.39 -2.02 -9.96
C GLU A 268 7.25 -2.88 -9.41
N GLN A 269 7.41 -3.32 -8.16
CA GLN A 269 6.35 -4.04 -7.43
C GLN A 269 5.27 -3.06 -6.95
N MET A 270 4.35 -2.70 -7.84
CA MET A 270 3.32 -1.70 -7.62
C MET A 270 2.44 -1.98 -6.40
N MET A 271 2.26 -3.26 -6.09
CA MET A 271 1.38 -3.69 -5.01
C MET A 271 1.96 -3.49 -3.61
N SER A 272 3.31 -3.34 -3.47
CA SER A 272 3.95 -3.47 -2.15
C SER A 272 5.38 -2.92 -2.02
N GLY A 273 6.04 -2.56 -3.10
CA GLY A 273 7.50 -2.45 -3.15
C GLY A 273 8.10 -1.08 -2.83
N LEU A 274 7.31 -0.06 -2.50
CA LEU A 274 7.84 1.27 -2.20
C LEU A 274 8.51 1.27 -0.82
N ASN A 275 9.73 1.81 -0.73
CA ASN A 275 10.55 1.89 0.47
C ASN A 275 10.76 3.35 0.84
N VAL A 276 10.37 3.74 2.05
CA VAL A 276 10.33 5.15 2.48
C VAL A 276 10.69 5.31 3.95
N ARG A 277 10.92 6.57 4.37
CA ARG A 277 10.96 6.98 5.77
C ARG A 277 9.56 7.41 6.21
N ALA A 278 9.26 7.20 7.48
CA ALA A 278 7.91 7.45 8.02
C ALA A 278 7.45 8.90 7.85
N ILE A 279 8.36 9.86 8.02
CA ILE A 279 8.05 11.30 7.89
C ILE A 279 7.61 11.69 6.47
N ASP A 280 8.17 11.04 5.44
CA ASP A 280 7.76 11.31 4.06
C ASP A 280 6.36 10.74 3.76
N TYR A 281 5.95 9.68 4.46
CA TYR A 281 4.55 9.22 4.40
C TYR A 281 3.58 10.17 5.09
N ALA A 282 4.00 10.85 6.14
CA ALA A 282 3.18 11.90 6.75
C ALA A 282 2.92 13.05 5.75
N LYS A 283 3.91 13.41 4.91
CA LYS A 283 3.71 14.40 3.84
C LYS A 283 2.72 13.94 2.78
N PHE A 284 2.74 12.66 2.42
CA PHE A 284 1.72 12.12 1.53
C PHE A 284 0.32 12.13 2.19
N GLY A 285 0.23 11.84 3.49
CA GLY A 285 -1.00 12.00 4.27
C GLY A 285 -1.49 13.45 4.26
N ARG A 286 -0.58 14.43 4.46
CA ARG A 286 -0.89 15.86 4.41
C ARG A 286 -1.43 16.30 3.04
N LEU A 287 -0.87 15.79 1.96
CA LEU A 287 -1.38 16.06 0.62
C LEU A 287 -2.86 15.67 0.49
N TYR A 288 -3.22 14.50 1.00
CA TYR A 288 -4.60 14.02 0.99
C TYR A 288 -5.49 14.79 1.97
N LEU A 289 -4.99 15.11 3.17
CA LEU A 289 -5.68 15.93 4.15
C LEU A 289 -6.06 17.32 3.59
N ASN A 290 -5.19 17.88 2.74
CA ASN A 290 -5.39 19.19 2.12
C ASN A 290 -6.01 19.09 0.70
N GLY A 291 -6.77 18.03 0.42
CA GLY A 291 -7.53 17.89 -0.83
C GLY A 291 -6.67 17.89 -2.10
N GLY A 292 -5.44 17.37 -2.02
CA GLY A 292 -4.52 17.28 -3.16
C GLY A 292 -3.68 18.53 -3.43
N THR A 293 -3.83 19.56 -2.58
CA THR A 293 -3.10 20.82 -2.69
C THR A 293 -1.86 20.81 -1.78
N TRP A 294 -0.73 21.28 -2.29
CA TRP A 294 0.53 21.42 -1.58
C TRP A 294 1.12 22.80 -1.82
N GLU A 295 1.32 23.59 -0.75
CA GLU A 295 1.87 24.95 -0.82
C GLU A 295 1.23 25.80 -1.93
N GLY A 296 -0.11 25.76 -2.00
CA GLY A 296 -0.91 26.52 -2.98
C GLY A 296 -0.90 25.95 -4.40
N ARG A 297 -0.29 24.80 -4.64
CA ARG A 297 -0.29 24.10 -5.93
C ARG A 297 -1.10 22.83 -5.89
N GLU A 298 -1.95 22.60 -6.86
CA GLU A 298 -2.63 21.32 -7.02
C GLU A 298 -1.61 20.28 -7.54
N ILE A 299 -1.39 19.24 -6.75
CA ILE A 299 -0.51 18.10 -7.08
C ILE A 299 -1.34 16.91 -7.54
N VAL A 300 -2.40 16.60 -6.79
CA VAL A 300 -3.41 15.60 -7.16
C VAL A 300 -4.73 16.33 -7.30
N PRO A 301 -5.52 16.14 -8.38
CA PRO A 301 -6.78 16.85 -8.55
C PRO A 301 -7.72 16.65 -7.34
N ALA A 302 -8.33 17.73 -6.88
CA ALA A 302 -9.26 17.70 -5.74
C ALA A 302 -10.41 16.69 -5.94
N GLU A 303 -10.94 16.63 -7.16
CA GLU A 303 -11.97 15.64 -7.53
C GLU A 303 -11.47 14.19 -7.44
N TRP A 304 -10.17 13.97 -7.68
CA TRP A 304 -9.58 12.65 -7.49
C TRP A 304 -9.48 12.28 -6.01
N ILE A 305 -9.02 13.21 -5.18
CA ILE A 305 -8.97 13.00 -3.71
C ILE A 305 -10.37 12.65 -3.21
N LYS A 306 -11.36 13.47 -3.54
CA LYS A 306 -12.75 13.24 -3.16
C LYS A 306 -13.24 11.86 -3.61
N ARG A 307 -13.07 11.51 -4.87
CA ARG A 307 -13.45 10.21 -5.43
C ARG A 307 -12.83 9.04 -4.70
N THR A 308 -11.57 9.17 -4.29
CA THR A 308 -10.80 8.04 -3.72
C THR A 308 -10.97 7.89 -2.21
N THR A 309 -11.40 8.93 -1.51
CA THR A 309 -11.47 8.95 -0.04
C THR A 309 -12.88 9.01 0.53
N GLU A 310 -13.87 9.51 -0.22
CA GLU A 310 -15.25 9.55 0.27
C GLU A 310 -15.88 8.15 0.35
N PRO A 311 -16.80 7.95 1.30
CA PRO A 311 -17.56 6.72 1.41
C PRO A 311 -18.31 6.39 0.11
N VAL A 312 -18.15 5.17 -0.37
CA VAL A 312 -18.88 4.63 -1.51
C VAL A 312 -19.71 3.42 -1.06
N ALA A 313 -20.80 3.14 -1.77
CA ALA A 313 -21.55 1.92 -1.54
C ALA A 313 -20.61 0.72 -1.76
N PHE A 314 -20.40 -0.07 -0.70
CA PHE A 314 -19.58 -1.26 -0.77
C PHE A 314 -20.33 -2.35 -1.55
N LEU A 315 -19.62 -3.09 -2.38
CA LEU A 315 -20.19 -4.23 -3.08
C LEU A 315 -20.55 -5.31 -2.05
N GLU A 316 -21.85 -5.59 -1.91
CA GLU A 316 -22.44 -6.34 -0.79
C GLU A 316 -22.02 -7.82 -0.68
N LYS A 317 -21.31 -8.34 -1.68
CA LYS A 317 -20.98 -9.78 -1.70
C LYS A 317 -19.52 -10.01 -1.98
N ILE A 318 -18.81 -10.59 -0.99
CA ILE A 318 -17.53 -11.25 -1.21
C ILE A 318 -17.84 -12.67 -1.68
N PRO A 319 -17.28 -13.13 -2.83
CA PRO A 319 -17.50 -14.52 -3.26
C PRO A 319 -17.11 -15.53 -2.18
N ASP A 320 -17.92 -16.55 -1.95
CA ASP A 320 -17.71 -17.56 -0.90
C ASP A 320 -16.33 -18.23 -0.95
N TYR A 321 -15.73 -18.34 -2.13
CA TYR A 321 -14.40 -18.94 -2.27
C TYR A 321 -13.23 -18.04 -1.82
N TYR A 322 -13.49 -16.73 -1.58
CA TYR A 322 -12.54 -15.80 -0.97
C TYR A 322 -12.79 -15.60 0.53
N ALA A 323 -14.02 -15.90 0.99
CA ALA A 323 -14.49 -15.63 2.34
C ALA A 323 -13.63 -16.33 3.42
N LYS A 324 -13.18 -17.55 3.16
CA LYS A 324 -12.49 -18.37 4.18
C LYS A 324 -11.11 -17.88 4.62
N GLU A 325 -10.44 -17.04 3.84
CA GLU A 325 -9.07 -16.58 4.13
C GLU A 325 -8.96 -15.08 4.42
N GLN A 326 -10.04 -14.32 4.20
CA GLN A 326 -10.15 -12.88 4.51
C GLN A 326 -11.21 -12.56 5.57
N GLU A 327 -11.90 -13.59 6.08
CA GLU A 327 -13.20 -13.48 6.77
C GLU A 327 -13.19 -12.63 8.05
N GLU A 328 -12.15 -12.69 8.88
CA GLU A 328 -12.26 -12.10 10.22
C GLU A 328 -12.06 -10.59 10.26
N VAL A 329 -11.14 -10.06 9.48
CA VAL A 329 -10.81 -8.62 9.51
C VAL A 329 -11.68 -7.82 8.54
N SER A 330 -11.86 -8.33 7.31
CA SER A 330 -12.61 -7.61 6.28
C SER A 330 -14.12 -7.69 6.50
N ALA A 331 -14.66 -8.82 6.93
CA ALA A 331 -16.09 -8.96 7.17
C ALA A 331 -16.57 -8.06 8.32
N ALA A 332 -15.84 -8.02 9.43
CA ALA A 332 -16.17 -7.12 10.54
C ALA A 332 -16.01 -5.65 10.17
N PHE A 333 -15.01 -5.31 9.35
CA PHE A 333 -14.79 -3.96 8.86
C PHE A 333 -15.94 -3.50 7.96
N PHE A 334 -16.36 -4.32 6.99
CA PHE A 334 -17.41 -3.97 6.06
C PHE A 334 -18.84 -4.19 6.59
N ALA A 335 -19.01 -5.00 7.63
CA ALA A 335 -20.29 -5.11 8.35
C ALA A 335 -20.60 -3.89 9.22
N GLY A 336 -19.60 -3.05 9.49
CA GLY A 336 -19.72 -1.76 10.18
C GLY A 336 -19.73 -0.58 9.20
N ASP A 337 -19.01 0.47 9.58
CA ASP A 337 -18.93 1.72 8.83
C ASP A 337 -17.75 1.76 7.85
N GLY A 338 -17.11 0.62 7.60
CA GLY A 338 -15.94 0.50 6.75
C GLY A 338 -16.28 0.47 5.26
N TYR A 339 -15.40 1.06 4.44
CA TYR A 339 -15.49 1.02 2.98
C TYR A 339 -14.11 0.92 2.33
N TYR A 340 -14.10 0.57 1.05
CA TYR A 340 -12.90 0.57 0.21
C TYR A 340 -13.18 1.32 -1.09
N SER A 341 -12.33 2.27 -1.42
CA SER A 341 -12.45 3.05 -2.64
C SER A 341 -11.07 3.31 -3.25
N HIS A 342 -10.88 2.97 -4.52
CA HIS A 342 -9.73 3.35 -5.34
C HIS A 342 -8.36 3.20 -4.66
N HIS A 343 -8.13 2.04 -4.05
CA HIS A 343 -6.91 1.70 -3.28
C HIS A 343 -6.76 2.44 -1.93
N TRP A 344 -7.85 3.00 -1.39
CA TRP A 344 -7.94 3.51 -0.03
C TRP A 344 -9.00 2.75 0.77
N TRP A 345 -8.75 2.63 2.06
CA TRP A 345 -9.69 2.14 3.06
C TRP A 345 -10.26 3.32 3.81
N GLY A 346 -11.45 3.23 4.35
CA GLY A 346 -12.02 4.29 5.15
C GLY A 346 -13.13 3.85 6.09
N TYR A 347 -13.46 4.73 7.02
CA TYR A 347 -14.59 4.63 7.91
C TYR A 347 -15.50 5.83 7.74
N GLN A 348 -16.80 5.61 7.70
CA GLN A 348 -17.77 6.66 7.93
C GLN A 348 -17.85 6.94 9.44
N THR A 349 -17.50 8.14 9.87
CA THR A 349 -17.43 8.54 11.30
C THR A 349 -18.70 9.22 11.76
N GLY A 350 -19.52 9.73 10.82
CA GLY A 350 -20.79 10.40 11.07
C GLY A 350 -21.47 10.82 9.78
N PRO A 351 -22.58 11.55 9.83
CA PRO A 351 -23.24 12.05 8.63
C PRO A 351 -22.36 13.04 7.86
N GLY A 352 -21.78 12.56 6.74
CA GLY A 352 -20.90 13.37 5.88
C GLY A 352 -19.46 13.48 6.37
N THR A 353 -19.08 12.81 7.46
CA THR A 353 -17.72 12.76 7.99
C THR A 353 -17.13 11.37 7.85
N TYR A 354 -15.83 11.30 7.59
CA TYR A 354 -15.13 10.03 7.37
C TYR A 354 -13.63 10.17 7.62
N ASP A 355 -13.03 9.08 8.04
CA ASP A 355 -11.59 8.91 8.07
C ASP A 355 -11.18 7.90 7.01
N PHE A 356 -9.98 8.07 6.46
CA PHE A 356 -9.46 7.14 5.46
C PHE A 356 -7.99 6.79 5.72
N PHE A 357 -7.57 5.66 5.19
CA PHE A 357 -6.20 5.18 5.43
C PHE A 357 -5.69 4.28 4.30
N ALA A 358 -4.39 4.39 4.06
CA ALA A 358 -3.64 3.38 3.33
C ALA A 358 -3.18 2.31 4.31
N LEU A 359 -3.29 1.03 3.91
CA LEU A 359 -2.97 -0.11 4.76
C LEU A 359 -2.05 -1.08 4.05
N GLY A 360 -0.99 -1.52 4.74
CA GLY A 360 -0.08 -2.57 4.31
C GLY A 360 0.06 -3.68 5.37
N ILE A 361 0.35 -4.90 4.90
CA ILE A 361 0.67 -6.02 5.82
C ILE A 361 1.78 -5.60 6.79
N LEU A 362 1.88 -6.32 7.91
CA LEU A 362 2.76 -6.00 9.04
C LEU A 362 2.35 -4.74 9.80
N GLY A 363 1.23 -4.08 9.42
CA GLY A 363 0.73 -2.88 10.09
C GLY A 363 1.40 -1.59 9.64
N GLN A 364 1.65 -1.46 8.33
CA GLN A 364 2.04 -0.19 7.70
C GLN A 364 0.78 0.65 7.49
N PHE A 365 0.78 1.90 7.93
CA PHE A 365 -0.36 2.79 7.81
C PHE A 365 0.03 4.23 7.49
N ILE A 366 -0.82 4.86 6.66
CA ILE A 366 -1.03 6.30 6.63
C ILE A 366 -2.51 6.50 6.92
N TYR A 367 -2.84 7.02 8.08
CA TYR A 367 -4.22 7.30 8.50
C TYR A 367 -4.45 8.81 8.47
N VAL A 368 -5.59 9.22 7.96
CA VAL A 368 -5.97 10.64 7.82
C VAL A 368 -7.39 10.82 8.34
N SER A 369 -7.55 11.73 9.29
CA SER A 369 -8.83 12.21 9.80
C SER A 369 -9.02 13.67 9.37
N PRO A 370 -9.82 13.93 8.32
CA PRO A 370 -9.99 15.27 7.79
C PRO A 370 -10.67 16.22 8.78
N GLU A 371 -11.70 15.76 9.48
CA GLU A 371 -12.43 16.58 10.44
C GLU A 371 -11.56 17.01 11.61
N ASN A 372 -10.74 16.10 12.13
CA ASN A 372 -9.85 16.39 13.25
C ASN A 372 -8.49 16.94 12.80
N ARG A 373 -8.24 17.10 11.51
CA ARG A 373 -6.97 17.60 10.97
C ARG A 373 -5.75 16.75 11.39
N VAL A 374 -5.94 15.44 11.58
CA VAL A 374 -4.93 14.52 12.11
C VAL A 374 -4.40 13.59 11.03
N ILE A 375 -3.09 13.37 11.06
CA ILE A 375 -2.40 12.32 10.29
C ILE A 375 -1.69 11.41 11.29
N VAL A 376 -1.86 10.08 11.12
CA VAL A 376 -1.08 9.09 11.86
C VAL A 376 -0.33 8.20 10.88
N VAL A 377 0.98 8.10 11.07
CA VAL A 377 1.81 7.13 10.34
C VAL A 377 2.32 6.07 11.29
N ARG A 378 2.12 4.81 10.95
CA ARG A 378 2.72 3.67 11.61
C ARG A 378 3.52 2.84 10.61
N MET A 379 4.79 2.57 10.95
CA MET A 379 5.63 1.57 10.29
C MET A 379 5.94 0.46 11.30
N ALA A 380 6.03 -0.79 10.85
CA ALA A 380 6.20 -1.91 11.76
C ALA A 380 6.84 -3.14 11.11
N GLU A 381 7.40 -4.02 11.94
CA GLU A 381 7.89 -5.35 11.56
C GLU A 381 6.78 -6.41 11.60
N ASP A 382 5.75 -6.18 12.40
CA ASP A 382 4.58 -7.04 12.49
C ASP A 382 3.32 -6.25 12.89
N TRP A 383 2.18 -6.91 12.83
CA TRP A 383 0.90 -6.34 13.22
C TRP A 383 0.80 -6.10 14.73
N GLY A 384 1.45 -6.92 15.53
CA GLY A 384 1.46 -6.87 16.98
C GLY A 384 0.19 -7.40 17.63
N ALA A 385 -0.01 -6.96 18.88
CA ALA A 385 -1.08 -7.45 19.73
C ALA A 385 -2.43 -6.73 19.57
N VAL A 386 -2.52 -5.78 18.65
CA VAL A 386 -3.75 -4.99 18.40
C VAL A 386 -4.58 -5.66 17.32
N ASP A 387 -5.83 -6.00 17.63
CA ASP A 387 -6.70 -6.64 16.64
C ASP A 387 -6.95 -5.74 15.42
N TRP A 388 -7.16 -4.41 15.64
CA TRP A 388 -7.44 -3.47 14.56
C TRP A 388 -6.88 -2.06 14.84
N TRP A 389 -5.75 -1.73 14.24
CA TRP A 389 -5.07 -0.44 14.43
C TRP A 389 -5.89 0.79 14.04
N PRO A 390 -6.68 0.80 12.95
CA PRO A 390 -7.46 1.99 12.59
C PRO A 390 -8.46 2.44 13.67
N ALA A 391 -8.96 1.52 14.51
CA ALA A 391 -9.79 1.92 15.67
C ALA A 391 -8.98 2.72 16.69
N VAL A 392 -7.72 2.32 16.94
CA VAL A 392 -6.81 3.07 17.81
C VAL A 392 -6.51 4.45 17.24
N PHE A 393 -6.29 4.55 15.93
CA PHE A 393 -6.00 5.84 15.28
C PHE A 393 -7.21 6.77 15.30
N ARG A 394 -8.42 6.25 15.12
CA ARG A 394 -9.67 7.00 15.22
C ARG A 394 -9.85 7.58 16.64
N ASP A 395 -9.62 6.76 17.67
CA ASP A 395 -9.72 7.23 19.05
C ASP A 395 -8.67 8.32 19.35
N LEU A 396 -7.44 8.18 18.84
CA LEU A 396 -6.40 9.21 18.95
C LEU A 396 -6.79 10.50 18.22
N ALA A 397 -7.35 10.40 17.01
CA ALA A 397 -7.78 11.57 16.24
C ALA A 397 -8.95 12.30 16.92
N ALA A 398 -9.91 11.56 17.50
CA ALA A 398 -11.04 12.15 18.20
C ALA A 398 -10.61 12.98 19.43
N VAL A 399 -9.61 12.51 20.20
CA VAL A 399 -9.06 13.27 21.35
C VAL A 399 -8.43 14.59 20.93
N LEU A 400 -7.92 14.68 19.70
CA LEU A 400 -7.27 15.89 19.17
C LEU A 400 -8.28 16.86 18.53
N GLY A 401 -9.49 16.41 18.21
CA GLY A 401 -10.58 17.24 17.67
C GLY A 401 -11.46 17.90 18.75
N GLU A 402 -11.31 17.51 20.02
CA GLU A 402 -12.01 18.10 21.19
C GLU A 402 -11.27 19.35 21.70
#